data_2afd75c906800367cf4a2bacded175ab
#
_entry.id   2afd75c906800367cf4a2bacded175ab
#
_cell.length_a   1.000
_cell.length_b   1.000
_cell.length_c   1.000
_cell.angle_alpha   90.00
_cell.angle_beta   90.00
_cell.angle_gamma   90.00
#
_symmetry.space_group_name_H-M   'P 1'
#
loop_
_entity.id
_entity.type
_entity.pdbx_description
1 polymer ?
#
loop_
_entity_poly.entity_id
_entity_poly.type
_entity_poly.pdbx_seq_one_letter_code
_entity_poly.pdbx_strand_id
1 'polypeptide(L)'
;MRRVLVPALLGLVVAGCGTTRTVTRTITAPPPLAGSATQDFYGQIVSLTPTSTGYLLRFDPAWWLGGVTANVAAAEDRHAPCVPTACEPVPNDYYVVDESNRTLVFVVPRGVTGTVLTKGSDLTGTRIGVGQLARILDGKGIKLFEPLQSGVWIRVRIDTVLTFKQQYRP
;
A
#
# COMPACT_ATOMS: atom_id res chain seq x y z
N MET A 1 -78.17 22.04 -2.89
CA MET A 1 -77.09 21.49 -3.74
C MET A 1 -76.20 22.64 -4.21
N ARG A 2 -75.09 22.88 -3.55
CA ARG A 2 -74.10 23.89 -3.95
C ARG A 2 -72.79 23.18 -4.15
N ARG A 3 -72.28 23.09 -5.42
CA ARG A 3 -70.96 22.58 -5.77
C ARG A 3 -69.91 23.69 -5.57
N VAL A 4 -68.93 23.46 -4.74
CA VAL A 4 -67.78 24.31 -4.57
C VAL A 4 -66.69 23.78 -5.44
N LEU A 5 -66.23 24.59 -6.42
CA LEU A 5 -65.07 24.35 -7.24
C LEU A 5 -63.82 24.79 -6.46
N VAL A 6 -62.84 23.89 -6.28
CA VAL A 6 -61.53 24.18 -5.74
C VAL A 6 -60.54 24.29 -6.92
N PRO A 7 -59.82 25.38 -7.10
CA PRO A 7 -58.80 25.49 -8.12
C PRO A 7 -57.52 24.73 -7.70
N ALA A 8 -57.04 23.85 -8.57
CA ALA A 8 -55.75 23.18 -8.41
C ALA A 8 -54.60 24.15 -8.74
N LEU A 9 -53.75 24.45 -7.75
CA LEU A 9 -52.48 25.12 -7.97
C LEU A 9 -51.46 24.11 -8.52
N LEU A 10 -51.03 24.32 -9.77
CA LEU A 10 -49.93 23.59 -10.38
C LEU A 10 -48.61 24.19 -9.85
N GLY A 11 -47.96 23.53 -8.90
CA GLY A 11 -46.61 23.86 -8.46
C GLY A 11 -45.57 23.29 -9.43
N LEU A 12 -44.85 24.17 -10.12
CA LEU A 12 -43.71 23.81 -10.97
C LEU A 12 -42.52 23.46 -10.09
N VAL A 13 -42.22 22.17 -9.89
CA VAL A 13 -41.02 21.71 -9.24
C VAL A 13 -39.89 21.68 -10.26
N VAL A 14 -38.98 22.65 -10.22
CA VAL A 14 -37.71 22.63 -10.97
C VAL A 14 -36.78 21.66 -10.29
N ALA A 15 -36.70 20.43 -10.79
CA ALA A 15 -35.71 19.45 -10.37
C ALA A 15 -34.35 19.85 -10.94
N GLY A 16 -33.52 20.50 -10.13
CA GLY A 16 -32.14 20.73 -10.43
C GLY A 16 -31.38 19.38 -10.42
N CYS A 17 -31.10 18.82 -11.60
CA CYS A 17 -30.21 17.69 -11.76
C CYS A 17 -28.76 18.09 -11.46
N GLY A 18 -28.41 18.10 -10.19
CA GLY A 18 -27.01 18.03 -9.77
C GLY A 18 -26.52 16.58 -9.93
N THR A 19 -25.93 16.25 -11.06
CA THR A 19 -25.26 14.95 -11.25
C THR A 19 -23.99 14.93 -10.41
N THR A 20 -24.13 14.46 -9.17
CA THR A 20 -22.97 14.06 -8.36
C THR A 20 -22.38 12.82 -9.02
N ARG A 21 -21.32 13.00 -9.79
CA ARG A 21 -20.57 11.91 -10.40
C ARG A 21 -19.76 11.24 -9.31
N THR A 22 -20.33 10.26 -8.63
CA THR A 22 -19.58 9.37 -7.75
C THR A 22 -18.70 8.50 -8.65
N VAL A 23 -17.42 8.84 -8.75
CA VAL A 23 -16.43 7.98 -9.39
C VAL A 23 -16.11 6.85 -8.42
N THR A 24 -16.88 5.78 -8.51
CA THR A 24 -16.52 4.53 -7.82
C THR A 24 -15.34 3.92 -8.58
N ARG A 25 -14.12 4.17 -8.13
CA ARG A 25 -12.95 3.40 -8.57
C ARG A 25 -13.09 1.98 -8.04
N THR A 26 -13.63 1.09 -8.85
CA THR A 26 -13.53 -0.35 -8.59
C THR A 26 -12.08 -0.72 -8.91
N ILE A 27 -11.22 -0.76 -7.89
CA ILE A 27 -9.89 -1.37 -8.02
C ILE A 27 -10.17 -2.88 -8.13
N THR A 28 -10.27 -3.38 -9.34
CA THR A 28 -10.28 -4.82 -9.60
C THR A 28 -8.89 -5.31 -9.23
N ALA A 29 -8.78 -6.07 -8.13
CA ALA A 29 -7.55 -6.78 -7.83
C ALA A 29 -7.14 -7.57 -9.09
N PRO A 30 -5.86 -7.54 -9.50
CA PRO A 30 -5.42 -8.31 -10.64
C PRO A 30 -5.79 -9.78 -10.41
N PRO A 31 -6.24 -10.51 -11.45
CA PRO A 31 -6.61 -11.91 -11.32
C PRO A 31 -5.42 -12.68 -10.73
N PRO A 32 -5.65 -13.65 -9.82
CA PRO A 32 -4.59 -14.45 -9.26
C PRO A 32 -3.83 -15.10 -10.40
N LEU A 33 -2.55 -14.74 -10.54
CA LEU A 33 -1.68 -15.28 -11.56
C LEU A 33 -1.54 -16.79 -11.37
N ALA A 34 -1.80 -17.54 -12.43
CA ALA A 34 -1.72 -18.99 -12.41
C ALA A 34 -0.35 -19.46 -11.85
N GLY A 35 -0.39 -20.13 -10.76
CA GLY A 35 0.51 -21.03 -10.02
C GLY A 35 2.04 -20.90 -10.03
N SER A 36 2.68 -20.08 -10.87
CA SER A 36 4.15 -19.99 -10.92
C SER A 36 4.75 -18.59 -10.87
N ALA A 37 3.96 -17.56 -11.10
CA ALA A 37 4.45 -16.18 -11.10
C ALA A 37 4.74 -15.68 -9.67
N THR A 38 5.87 -15.02 -9.50
CA THR A 38 6.21 -14.29 -8.28
C THR A 38 5.67 -12.88 -8.36
N GLN A 39 5.25 -12.34 -7.23
CA GLN A 39 4.78 -10.97 -7.08
C GLN A 39 5.59 -10.26 -6.01
N ASP A 40 5.95 -9.00 -6.25
CA ASP A 40 6.60 -8.14 -5.28
C ASP A 40 5.57 -7.21 -4.65
N PHE A 41 5.56 -7.14 -3.32
CA PHE A 41 4.77 -6.20 -2.55
C PHE A 41 5.69 -5.25 -1.79
N TYR A 42 5.35 -3.98 -1.78
CA TYR A 42 5.92 -3.00 -0.87
C TYR A 42 4.94 -2.72 0.26
N GLY A 43 5.45 -2.45 1.47
CA GLY A 43 4.61 -2.11 2.61
C GLY A 43 5.30 -2.28 3.95
N GLN A 44 4.50 -2.46 5.01
CA GLN A 44 4.97 -2.56 6.38
C GLN A 44 4.73 -3.95 6.98
N ILE A 45 5.67 -4.40 7.81
CA ILE A 45 5.49 -5.62 8.61
C ILE A 45 4.70 -5.25 9.86
N VAL A 46 3.46 -5.72 9.95
CA VAL A 46 2.60 -5.52 11.13
C VAL A 46 2.98 -6.48 12.26
N SER A 47 3.20 -7.76 11.90
CA SER A 47 3.67 -8.77 12.85
C SER A 47 4.30 -9.96 12.14
N LEU A 48 5.19 -10.66 12.86
CA LEU A 48 5.83 -11.88 12.40
C LEU A 48 5.77 -12.93 13.52
N THR A 49 4.75 -13.78 13.48
CA THR A 49 4.44 -14.73 14.54
C THR A 49 5.06 -16.08 14.24
N PRO A 50 5.84 -16.68 15.16
CA PRO A 50 6.44 -18.01 14.94
C PRO A 50 5.37 -19.12 14.85
N THR A 51 5.64 -20.10 13.97
CA THR A 51 4.86 -21.32 13.79
C THR A 51 5.76 -22.55 13.86
N SER A 52 5.20 -23.74 13.77
CA SER A 52 5.96 -24.99 13.75
C SER A 52 6.91 -25.11 12.55
N THR A 53 6.55 -24.52 11.39
CA THR A 53 7.30 -24.65 10.13
C THR A 53 8.04 -23.38 9.71
N GLY A 54 7.81 -22.25 10.38
CA GLY A 54 8.38 -20.94 10.04
C GLY A 54 7.73 -19.81 10.79
N TYR A 55 7.16 -18.85 10.05
CA TYR A 55 6.49 -17.70 10.60
C TYR A 55 5.22 -17.39 9.78
N LEU A 56 4.26 -16.74 10.43
CA LEU A 56 3.12 -16.11 9.81
C LEU A 56 3.36 -14.60 9.81
N LEU A 57 3.45 -14.03 8.61
CA LEU A 57 3.64 -12.61 8.39
C LEU A 57 2.28 -11.94 8.20
N ARG A 58 1.98 -10.92 9.01
CA ARG A 58 0.94 -9.95 8.69
C ARG A 58 1.60 -8.73 8.07
N PHE A 59 1.18 -8.38 6.89
CA PHE A 59 1.79 -7.37 6.04
C PHE A 59 0.76 -6.34 5.62
N ASP A 60 1.08 -5.08 5.78
CA ASP A 60 0.27 -3.95 5.35
C ASP A 60 0.82 -3.44 4.02
N PRO A 61 0.17 -3.75 2.89
CA PRO A 61 0.66 -3.37 1.58
C PRO A 61 0.43 -1.89 1.31
N ALA A 62 1.41 -1.26 0.67
CA ALA A 62 1.34 0.11 0.19
C ALA A 62 1.82 0.17 -1.27
N TRP A 63 1.47 1.25 -1.98
CA TRP A 63 1.94 1.50 -3.32
C TRP A 63 3.22 2.32 -3.29
N TRP A 64 4.28 1.81 -3.89
CA TRP A 64 5.48 2.57 -4.19
C TRP A 64 5.36 3.11 -5.61
N LEU A 65 5.09 4.40 -5.73
CA LEU A 65 4.90 5.08 -7.01
C LEU A 65 6.17 5.85 -7.37
N GLY A 66 6.49 5.91 -8.67
CA GLY A 66 7.62 6.68 -9.20
C GLY A 66 7.23 7.58 -10.36
N GLY A 67 8.07 8.57 -10.66
CA GLY A 67 7.91 9.47 -11.80
C GLY A 67 6.58 10.21 -11.83
N VAL A 68 5.95 10.30 -13.00
CA VAL A 68 4.68 11.04 -13.19
C VAL A 68 3.57 10.52 -12.27
N THR A 69 3.48 9.23 -12.04
CA THR A 69 2.45 8.64 -11.16
C THR A 69 2.62 9.11 -9.72
N ALA A 70 3.86 9.20 -9.23
CA ALA A 70 4.16 9.74 -7.90
C ALA A 70 3.75 11.21 -7.78
N ASN A 71 4.05 12.02 -8.79
CA ASN A 71 3.71 13.45 -8.80
C ASN A 71 2.19 13.67 -8.78
N VAL A 72 1.44 12.89 -9.57
CA VAL A 72 -0.03 12.96 -9.61
C VAL A 72 -0.62 12.56 -8.27
N ALA A 73 -0.20 11.42 -7.70
CA ALA A 73 -0.72 10.94 -6.42
C ALA A 73 -0.44 11.93 -5.28
N ALA A 74 0.77 12.49 -5.23
CA ALA A 74 1.14 13.50 -4.24
C ALA A 74 0.37 14.81 -4.40
N ALA A 75 0.01 15.21 -5.62
CA ALA A 75 -0.82 16.37 -5.87
C ALA A 75 -2.29 16.12 -5.45
N GLU A 76 -2.82 14.93 -5.73
CA GLU A 76 -4.15 14.50 -5.29
C GLU A 76 -4.28 14.57 -3.77
N ASP A 77 -3.32 14.03 -3.03
CA ASP A 77 -3.32 14.06 -1.55
C ASP A 77 -3.24 15.48 -0.99
N ARG A 78 -2.52 16.38 -1.66
CA ARG A 78 -2.44 17.80 -1.26
C ARG A 78 -3.62 18.63 -1.77
N HIS A 79 -4.56 18.03 -2.50
CA HIS A 79 -5.64 18.74 -3.20
C HIS A 79 -5.12 19.86 -4.10
N ALA A 80 -3.92 19.67 -4.66
CA ALA A 80 -3.29 20.65 -5.55
C ALA A 80 -3.71 20.41 -7.01
N PRO A 81 -3.93 21.49 -7.79
CA PRO A 81 -4.19 21.34 -9.21
C PRO A 81 -2.97 20.71 -9.90
N CYS A 82 -3.21 19.67 -10.68
CA CYS A 82 -2.17 18.96 -11.37
C CYS A 82 -2.70 18.42 -12.71
N VAL A 83 -1.99 18.70 -13.79
CA VAL A 83 -2.12 17.96 -15.04
C VAL A 83 -0.95 17.00 -15.15
N PRO A 84 -1.13 15.76 -15.60
CA PRO A 84 -0.09 14.70 -15.53
C PRO A 84 1.29 15.10 -16.08
N THR A 85 1.33 16.01 -17.05
CA THR A 85 2.58 16.52 -17.68
C THR A 85 3.19 17.74 -17.00
N ALA A 86 2.50 18.34 -16.00
CA ALA A 86 2.89 19.57 -15.34
C ALA A 86 2.67 19.57 -13.82
N CYS A 87 2.65 18.38 -13.20
CA CYS A 87 2.64 18.25 -11.75
C CYS A 87 4.01 18.60 -11.18
N GLU A 88 3.99 19.26 -10.02
CA GLU A 88 5.22 19.48 -9.25
C GLU A 88 5.91 18.14 -8.93
N PRO A 89 7.20 17.99 -9.24
CA PRO A 89 7.94 16.77 -8.91
C PRO A 89 8.00 16.51 -7.41
N VAL A 90 7.78 15.25 -7.02
CA VAL A 90 7.99 14.84 -5.63
C VAL A 90 9.48 14.76 -5.31
N PRO A 91 9.91 15.04 -4.07
CA PRO A 91 11.27 14.79 -3.63
C PRO A 91 11.65 13.32 -3.83
N ASN A 92 12.91 13.07 -4.24
CA ASN A 92 13.46 11.71 -4.41
C ASN A 92 12.74 10.81 -5.43
N ASP A 93 11.94 11.36 -6.34
CA ASP A 93 11.25 10.65 -7.43
C ASP A 93 10.32 9.50 -7.00
N TYR A 94 9.88 9.44 -5.75
CA TYR A 94 8.91 8.46 -5.30
C TYR A 94 7.84 9.05 -4.38
N TYR A 95 6.70 8.39 -4.35
CA TYR A 95 5.61 8.66 -3.41
C TYR A 95 5.00 7.35 -2.91
N VAL A 96 4.69 7.28 -1.61
CA VAL A 96 4.08 6.08 -1.02
C VAL A 96 2.63 6.39 -0.71
N VAL A 97 1.74 5.57 -1.27
CA VAL A 97 0.30 5.64 -1.01
C VAL A 97 -0.11 4.42 -0.22
N ASP A 98 -0.66 4.66 0.96
CA ASP A 98 -1.22 3.65 1.86
C ASP A 98 -2.72 3.93 1.97
N GLU A 99 -3.52 3.26 1.13
CA GLU A 99 -4.97 3.48 1.05
C GLU A 99 -5.78 2.48 1.88
N SER A 100 -5.15 1.52 2.52
CA SER A 100 -5.83 0.34 3.01
C SER A 100 -5.41 -0.06 4.41
N ASN A 101 -6.37 -0.19 5.31
CA ASN A 101 -6.20 -0.86 6.61
C ASN A 101 -6.26 -2.40 6.50
N ARG A 102 -6.17 -2.97 5.29
CA ARG A 102 -6.24 -4.41 5.07
C ARG A 102 -4.86 -5.02 5.10
N THR A 103 -4.61 -5.84 6.09
CA THR A 103 -3.38 -6.63 6.15
C THR A 103 -3.52 -7.91 5.35
N LEU A 104 -2.48 -8.23 4.57
CA LEU A 104 -2.31 -9.53 3.92
C LEU A 104 -1.59 -10.49 4.87
N VAL A 105 -1.84 -11.78 4.70
CA VAL A 105 -1.21 -12.82 5.53
C VAL A 105 -0.42 -13.76 4.63
N PHE A 106 0.86 -13.97 4.97
CA PHE A 106 1.78 -14.81 4.21
C PHE A 106 2.50 -15.81 5.11
N VAL A 107 2.81 -16.97 4.57
CA VAL A 107 3.70 -17.94 5.21
C VAL A 107 5.15 -17.57 4.89
N VAL A 108 6.02 -17.58 5.91
CA VAL A 108 7.46 -17.36 5.75
C VAL A 108 8.22 -18.58 6.25
N PRO A 109 8.74 -19.43 5.36
CA PRO A 109 9.57 -20.59 5.73
C PRO A 109 10.81 -20.19 6.55
N ARG A 110 11.28 -21.05 7.47
CA ARG A 110 12.45 -20.77 8.33
C ARG A 110 13.72 -20.43 7.57
N GLY A 111 13.89 -20.97 6.36
CA GLY A 111 15.06 -20.72 5.50
C GLY A 111 15.05 -19.41 4.72
N VAL A 112 13.98 -18.62 4.81
CA VAL A 112 13.89 -17.35 4.08
C VAL A 112 14.93 -16.37 4.59
N THR A 113 15.63 -15.74 3.63
CA THR A 113 16.61 -14.71 3.89
C THR A 113 16.25 -13.44 3.11
N GLY A 114 16.71 -12.31 3.60
CA GLY A 114 16.55 -11.02 2.95
C GLY A 114 17.64 -10.06 3.38
N THR A 115 17.48 -8.79 3.07
CA THR A 115 18.46 -7.74 3.40
C THR A 115 17.82 -6.64 4.21
N VAL A 116 18.58 -6.11 5.18
CA VAL A 116 18.22 -4.95 6.00
C VAL A 116 19.37 -3.95 6.00
N LEU A 117 19.07 -2.69 6.20
CA LEU A 117 20.04 -1.61 6.19
C LEU A 117 20.64 -1.44 7.60
N THR A 118 21.93 -1.75 7.75
CA THR A 118 22.65 -1.61 9.03
C THR A 118 23.62 -0.45 9.05
N LYS A 119 24.01 0.06 7.87
CA LYS A 119 24.94 1.18 7.70
C LYS A 119 24.37 2.16 6.68
N GLY A 120 24.46 3.45 6.97
CA GLY A 120 23.95 4.51 6.08
C GLY A 120 24.70 4.67 4.76
N SER A 121 25.93 4.18 4.69
CA SER A 121 26.77 4.23 3.46
C SER A 121 26.64 2.99 2.59
N ASP A 122 25.99 1.94 3.05
CA ASP A 122 25.89 0.66 2.37
C ASP A 122 24.42 0.33 2.07
N LEU A 123 23.94 0.81 0.93
CA LEU A 123 22.57 0.58 0.46
C LEU A 123 22.37 -0.85 -0.08
N THR A 124 23.42 -1.67 -0.19
CA THR A 124 23.27 -3.09 -0.57
C THR A 124 22.66 -3.91 0.56
N GLY A 125 22.80 -3.43 1.78
CA GLY A 125 22.23 -3.99 2.98
C GLY A 125 22.96 -5.23 3.51
N THR A 126 22.62 -5.61 4.73
CA THR A 126 23.14 -6.81 5.41
C THR A 126 22.15 -7.96 5.24
N ARG A 127 22.64 -9.11 4.79
CA ARG A 127 21.82 -10.31 4.66
C ARG A 127 21.51 -10.90 6.04
N ILE A 128 20.23 -11.18 6.28
CA ILE A 128 19.75 -11.80 7.52
C ILE A 128 18.71 -12.88 7.22
N GLY A 129 18.54 -13.83 8.14
CA GLY A 129 17.45 -14.80 8.11
C GLY A 129 16.17 -14.25 8.75
N VAL A 130 15.03 -14.87 8.45
CA VAL A 130 13.73 -14.49 9.02
C VAL A 130 13.70 -14.54 10.55
N GLY A 131 14.44 -15.44 11.20
CA GLY A 131 14.55 -15.48 12.67
C GLY A 131 15.30 -14.26 13.26
N GLN A 132 16.24 -13.69 12.52
CA GLN A 132 16.87 -12.42 12.91
C GLN A 132 15.92 -11.23 12.68
N LEU A 133 15.14 -11.25 11.58
CA LEU A 133 14.11 -10.26 11.33
C LEU A 133 13.07 -10.24 12.46
N ALA A 134 12.61 -11.41 12.93
CA ALA A 134 11.70 -11.50 14.06
C ALA A 134 12.28 -10.86 15.34
N ARG A 135 13.56 -11.11 15.64
CA ARG A 135 14.22 -10.48 16.78
C ARG A 135 14.35 -8.96 16.64
N ILE A 136 14.55 -8.45 15.43
CA ILE A 136 14.59 -6.99 15.17
C ILE A 136 13.21 -6.38 15.45
N LEU A 137 12.14 -7.03 15.01
CA LEU A 137 10.76 -6.59 15.26
C LEU A 137 10.42 -6.57 16.75
N ASP A 138 10.98 -7.51 17.52
CA ASP A 138 10.86 -7.55 18.99
C ASP A 138 11.76 -6.54 19.72
N GLY A 139 12.44 -5.65 19.01
CA GLY A 139 13.40 -4.70 19.58
C GLY A 139 14.71 -5.34 20.04
N LYS A 140 14.97 -6.58 19.63
CA LYS A 140 16.17 -7.37 19.97
C LYS A 140 16.96 -7.65 18.69
N GLY A 141 18.27 -7.59 18.70
CA GLY A 141 19.06 -7.94 17.53
C GLY A 141 19.97 -6.84 17.04
N ILE A 142 20.30 -6.84 15.75
CA ILE A 142 21.20 -5.85 15.16
C ILE A 142 20.52 -4.48 15.06
N LYS A 143 21.29 -3.41 15.28
CA LYS A 143 20.82 -2.05 15.08
C LYS A 143 20.69 -1.78 13.59
N LEU A 144 19.52 -1.30 13.18
CA LEU A 144 19.27 -0.85 11.81
C LEU A 144 19.68 0.61 11.64
N PHE A 145 20.05 0.97 10.42
CA PHE A 145 20.27 2.37 10.03
C PHE A 145 18.94 3.13 9.99
N GLU A 146 17.92 2.51 9.44
CA GLU A 146 16.54 3.00 9.45
C GLU A 146 15.61 1.97 10.10
N PRO A 147 14.51 2.43 10.72
CA PRO A 147 13.52 1.51 11.26
C PRO A 147 12.81 0.72 10.12
N LEU A 148 12.33 -0.50 10.39
CA LEU A 148 11.62 -1.31 9.40
C LEU A 148 10.30 -0.67 8.94
N GLN A 149 9.79 0.29 9.70
CA GLN A 149 8.61 1.10 9.35
C GLN A 149 8.85 1.99 8.12
N SER A 150 10.10 2.22 7.71
CA SER A 150 10.40 2.86 6.41
C SER A 150 9.85 2.07 5.22
N GLY A 151 9.60 0.79 5.40
CA GLY A 151 9.00 -0.10 4.43
C GLY A 151 9.92 -1.22 3.97
N VAL A 152 9.30 -2.29 3.57
CA VAL A 152 9.96 -3.53 3.15
C VAL A 152 9.33 -4.03 1.86
N TRP A 153 10.15 -4.43 0.90
CA TRP A 153 9.72 -5.23 -0.23
C TRP A 153 9.71 -6.70 0.17
N ILE A 154 8.65 -7.42 -0.16
CA ILE A 154 8.59 -8.87 -0.06
C ILE A 154 8.31 -9.46 -1.43
N ARG A 155 9.03 -10.52 -1.79
CA ARG A 155 8.72 -11.34 -2.98
C ARG A 155 7.95 -12.56 -2.56
N VAL A 156 6.79 -12.75 -3.16
CA VAL A 156 5.84 -13.81 -2.78
C VAL A 156 5.53 -14.67 -3.99
N ARG A 157 5.34 -15.96 -3.75
CA ARG A 157 4.74 -16.90 -4.71
C ARG A 157 3.52 -17.55 -4.06
N ILE A 158 2.33 -17.29 -4.62
CA ILE A 158 1.03 -17.66 -4.05
C ILE A 158 0.85 -16.94 -2.69
N ASP A 159 1.08 -17.61 -1.58
CA ASP A 159 0.97 -17.12 -0.20
C ASP A 159 2.29 -17.20 0.59
N THR A 160 3.38 -17.60 -0.08
CA THR A 160 4.66 -17.90 0.54
C THR A 160 5.71 -16.85 0.19
N VAL A 161 6.30 -16.23 1.21
CA VAL A 161 7.41 -15.28 1.04
C VAL A 161 8.67 -16.04 0.65
N LEU A 162 9.33 -15.57 -0.40
CA LEU A 162 10.60 -16.11 -0.90
C LEU A 162 11.80 -15.31 -0.42
N THR A 163 11.65 -14.00 -0.29
CA THR A 163 12.70 -13.09 0.19
C THR A 163 12.07 -11.77 0.66
N PHE A 164 12.85 -10.99 1.40
CA PHE A 164 12.50 -9.64 1.83
C PHE A 164 13.68 -8.69 1.65
N LYS A 165 13.39 -7.40 1.47
CA LYS A 165 14.40 -6.34 1.34
C LYS A 165 13.88 -5.06 1.96
N GLN A 166 14.59 -4.52 2.95
CA GLN A 166 14.30 -3.19 3.49
C GLN A 166 14.53 -2.13 2.42
N GLN A 167 13.60 -1.19 2.31
CA GLN A 167 13.69 -0.06 1.41
C GLN A 167 14.35 1.13 2.11
N TYR A 168 15.38 1.70 1.47
CA TYR A 168 15.92 3.00 1.88
C TYR A 168 14.94 4.11 1.49
N ARG A 169 14.66 5.00 2.42
CA ARG A 169 13.83 6.20 2.19
C ARG A 169 14.64 7.43 2.64
N PRO A 170 15.31 8.12 1.70
CA PRO A 170 16.11 9.31 1.99
C PRO A 170 15.29 10.50 2.48
#